data_7939cd5e1917648c0763cbc547b8e855
#
_entry.id   7939cd5e1917648c0763cbc547b8e855
#
_cell.length_a   1.000
_cell.length_b   1.000
_cell.length_c   1.000
_cell.angle_alpha   90.00
_cell.angle_beta   90.00
_cell.angle_gamma   90.00
#
_symmetry.space_group_name_H-M   'P 1'
#
loop_
_entity.id
_entity.type
_entity.pdbx_description
1 polymer ?
#
loop_
_entity_poly.entity_id
_entity_poly.type
_entity_poly.pdbx_seq_one_letter_code
_entity_poly.pdbx_strand_id
1 'polypeptide(L)'
;NEISNLMLLCDPHHTLIDKDVANHPEDRLVEMKRKHEERIARITAIAPEKESEIILYGANIGKHASPLSYAEACRTLTPNFYPASSTAIEIGLKNSSMTDCSDAYWNAEETNLCEQVKEQILPRMRRGEAKHYSVFALAPQPLLIKFGTMINDLQNVRVYQKHREPNTWKWLDDGPVSYTHLTLPTIL
;
A
#
# COMPACT_ATOMS: atom_id res chain seq x y z
N ASN A 1 32.89 26.28 13.33
CA ASN A 1 32.09 25.50 12.36
C ASN A 1 31.43 24.34 13.12
N GLU A 2 30.19 24.51 13.47
CA GLU A 2 29.40 23.43 14.09
C GLU A 2 28.83 22.56 12.99
N ILE A 3 28.83 21.23 13.20
CA ILE A 3 28.25 20.23 12.28
C ILE A 3 26.76 20.53 12.03
N SER A 4 26.09 21.15 13.01
CA SER A 4 24.70 21.60 12.90
C SER A 4 24.44 22.54 11.72
N ASN A 5 25.44 23.33 11.30
CA ASN A 5 25.34 24.27 10.17
C ASN A 5 25.74 23.67 8.82
N LEU A 6 26.09 22.39 8.76
CA LEU A 6 26.45 21.74 7.50
C LEU A 6 25.25 21.01 6.91
N MET A 7 25.04 21.19 5.62
CA MET A 7 24.05 20.44 4.84
C MET A 7 24.73 19.79 3.63
N LEU A 8 24.60 18.47 3.51
CA LEU A 8 25.12 17.75 2.34
C LEU A 8 24.12 17.87 1.20
N LEU A 9 24.57 18.38 0.07
CA LEU A 9 23.78 18.55 -1.14
C LEU A 9 24.41 17.80 -2.31
N CYS A 10 23.60 17.33 -3.24
CA CYS A 10 24.11 16.89 -4.54
C CYS A 10 24.41 18.11 -5.41
N ASP A 11 25.32 17.96 -6.37
CA ASP A 11 25.80 19.02 -7.23
C ASP A 11 24.69 19.88 -7.89
N PRO A 12 23.62 19.32 -8.47
CA PRO A 12 22.52 20.11 -9.01
C PRO A 12 21.83 21.02 -7.98
N HIS A 13 21.62 20.54 -6.75
CA HIS A 13 20.98 21.33 -5.71
C HIS A 13 21.91 22.40 -5.13
N HIS A 14 23.20 22.10 -4.99
CA HIS A 14 24.22 23.08 -4.60
C HIS A 14 24.25 24.23 -5.60
N THR A 15 24.36 23.89 -6.89
CA THR A 15 24.40 24.92 -7.97
C THR A 15 23.12 25.76 -8.02
N LEU A 16 21.95 25.15 -7.76
CA LEU A 16 20.67 25.86 -7.73
C LEU A 16 20.63 26.89 -6.60
N ILE A 17 21.02 26.48 -5.40
CA ILE A 17 21.03 27.35 -4.21
C ILE A 17 22.00 28.51 -4.38
N ASP A 18 23.19 28.24 -4.88
CA ASP A 18 24.22 29.28 -5.09
C ASP A 18 23.79 30.31 -6.14
N LYS A 19 23.06 29.91 -7.15
CA LYS A 19 22.56 30.80 -8.20
C LYS A 19 21.33 31.61 -7.80
N ASP A 20 20.58 31.16 -6.82
CA ASP A 20 19.30 31.75 -6.41
C ASP A 20 19.23 31.95 -4.89
N VAL A 21 20.20 32.66 -4.36
CA VAL A 21 20.31 32.98 -2.92
C VAL A 21 19.10 33.72 -2.40
N ALA A 22 18.47 34.55 -3.24
CA ALA A 22 17.28 35.31 -2.83
C ALA A 22 16.07 34.41 -2.48
N ASN A 23 15.90 33.29 -3.17
CA ASN A 23 14.88 32.33 -2.90
C ASN A 23 15.30 31.21 -1.92
N HIS A 24 16.56 31.21 -1.50
CA HIS A 24 17.11 30.24 -0.56
C HIS A 24 17.77 30.95 0.64
N PRO A 25 17.02 31.78 1.41
CA PRO A 25 17.53 32.40 2.62
C PRO A 25 17.88 31.33 3.67
N GLU A 26 18.72 31.70 4.63
CA GLU A 26 19.23 30.80 5.68
C GLU A 26 18.10 30.04 6.40
N ASP A 27 17.05 30.74 6.82
CA ASP A 27 15.90 30.14 7.51
C ASP A 27 15.23 29.02 6.70
N ARG A 28 15.12 29.23 5.38
CA ARG A 28 14.56 28.22 4.48
C ARG A 28 15.48 27.00 4.36
N LEU A 29 16.77 27.20 4.29
CA LEU A 29 17.74 26.10 4.22
C LEU A 29 17.77 25.29 5.51
N VAL A 30 17.72 25.95 6.66
CA VAL A 30 17.62 25.29 7.97
C VAL A 30 16.34 24.45 8.06
N GLU A 31 15.21 24.98 7.62
CA GLU A 31 13.95 24.26 7.63
C GLU A 31 13.96 23.08 6.63
N MET A 32 14.57 23.22 5.46
CA MET A 32 14.75 22.12 4.51
C MET A 32 15.60 21.00 5.11
N LYS A 33 16.71 21.34 5.77
CA LYS A 33 17.57 20.38 6.47
C LYS A 33 16.77 19.65 7.55
N ARG A 34 16.11 20.37 8.45
CA ARG A 34 15.30 19.81 9.53
C ARG A 34 14.25 18.82 9.00
N LYS A 35 13.49 19.21 7.98
CA LYS A 35 12.48 18.33 7.36
C LYS A 35 13.10 17.08 6.73
N HIS A 36 14.26 17.22 6.11
CA HIS A 36 14.97 16.07 5.54
C HIS A 36 15.46 15.13 6.63
N GLU A 37 16.12 15.63 7.67
CA GLU A 37 16.60 14.83 8.80
C GLU A 37 15.48 14.13 9.54
N GLU A 38 14.36 14.80 9.81
CA GLU A 38 13.17 14.18 10.40
C GLU A 38 12.58 13.08 9.52
N ARG A 39 12.55 13.29 8.20
CA ARG A 39 12.10 12.25 7.27
C ARG A 39 13.00 11.03 7.31
N ILE A 40 14.31 11.23 7.26
CA ILE A 40 15.28 10.13 7.33
C ILE A 40 15.18 9.42 8.70
N ALA A 41 15.12 10.17 9.79
CA ALA A 41 14.97 9.60 11.12
C ALA A 41 13.71 8.72 11.24
N ARG A 42 12.57 9.16 10.68
CA ARG A 42 11.34 8.35 10.65
C ARG A 42 11.48 7.07 9.83
N ILE A 43 12.14 7.15 8.67
CA ILE A 43 12.32 6.00 7.78
C ILE A 43 13.32 5.00 8.39
N THR A 44 14.42 5.50 8.94
CA THR A 44 15.47 4.65 9.53
C THR A 44 15.12 4.14 10.93
N ALA A 45 14.09 4.69 11.57
CA ALA A 45 13.55 4.16 12.82
C ALA A 45 12.73 2.87 12.63
N ILE A 46 12.39 2.52 11.38
CA ILE A 46 11.73 1.25 11.09
C ILE A 46 12.79 0.16 11.16
N ALA A 47 12.58 -0.81 12.06
CA ALA A 47 13.52 -1.90 12.26
C ALA A 47 13.72 -2.73 10.97
N PRO A 48 14.93 -3.25 10.69
CA PRO A 48 15.23 -3.96 9.44
C PRO A 48 14.34 -5.16 9.15
N GLU A 49 13.82 -5.81 10.21
CA GLU A 49 12.90 -6.94 10.09
C GLU A 49 11.45 -6.55 9.75
N LYS A 50 11.16 -5.25 9.63
CA LYS A 50 9.83 -4.72 9.28
C LYS A 50 9.63 -4.53 7.77
N GLU A 51 10.38 -5.25 6.97
CA GLU A 51 10.09 -5.32 5.53
C GLU A 51 8.79 -6.07 5.26
N SER A 52 8.05 -5.63 4.25
CA SER A 52 6.77 -6.22 3.87
C SER A 52 6.64 -6.31 2.36
N GLU A 53 6.32 -7.50 1.87
CA GLU A 53 5.99 -7.68 0.46
C GLU A 53 4.58 -7.15 0.19
N ILE A 54 4.42 -6.34 -0.84
CA ILE A 54 3.14 -5.70 -1.18
C ILE A 54 2.40 -6.57 -2.19
N ILE A 55 1.15 -6.91 -1.88
CA ILE A 55 0.23 -7.57 -2.79
C ILE A 55 -0.88 -6.59 -3.16
N LEU A 56 -1.05 -6.34 -4.45
CA LEU A 56 -2.15 -5.55 -5.01
C LEU A 56 -3.11 -6.48 -5.73
N TYR A 57 -4.35 -6.59 -5.25
CA TYR A 57 -5.39 -7.35 -5.90
C TYR A 57 -6.52 -6.44 -6.37
N GLY A 58 -6.78 -6.41 -7.67
CA GLY A 58 -7.84 -5.60 -8.28
C GLY A 58 -8.71 -6.37 -9.24
N ALA A 59 -10.03 -6.23 -9.10
CA ALA A 59 -11.03 -6.68 -10.06
C ALA A 59 -12.07 -5.58 -10.28
N ASN A 60 -12.69 -5.55 -11.46
CA ASN A 60 -13.71 -4.55 -11.78
C ASN A 60 -14.93 -4.67 -10.85
N ILE A 61 -15.42 -3.52 -10.39
CA ILE A 61 -16.67 -3.40 -9.62
C ILE A 61 -17.66 -2.63 -10.50
N GLY A 62 -18.65 -3.29 -11.03
CA GLY A 62 -19.52 -2.75 -12.06
C GLY A 62 -18.70 -2.37 -13.30
N LYS A 63 -18.77 -1.08 -13.70
CA LYS A 63 -18.02 -0.52 -14.84
C LYS A 63 -16.70 0.16 -14.43
N HIS A 64 -16.34 0.09 -13.15
CA HIS A 64 -15.18 0.81 -12.62
C HIS A 64 -14.01 -0.14 -12.39
N ALA A 65 -12.85 0.24 -12.94
CA ALA A 65 -11.60 -0.42 -12.61
C ALA A 65 -11.16 -0.06 -11.17
N SER A 66 -10.44 -0.98 -10.54
CA SER A 66 -9.91 -0.78 -9.20
C SER A 66 -8.62 0.04 -9.25
N PRO A 67 -8.61 1.29 -8.72
CA PRO A 67 -7.41 2.14 -8.72
C PRO A 67 -6.45 1.68 -7.62
N LEU A 68 -5.51 0.82 -7.97
CA LEU A 68 -4.44 0.36 -7.09
C LEU A 68 -3.11 0.99 -7.51
N SER A 69 -2.33 1.43 -6.54
CA SER A 69 -1.04 2.08 -6.78
C SER A 69 0.00 1.59 -5.78
N TYR A 70 1.12 1.09 -6.30
CA TYR A 70 2.29 0.72 -5.50
C TYR A 70 2.79 1.90 -4.66
N ALA A 71 2.84 3.11 -5.24
CA ALA A 71 3.29 4.30 -4.53
C ALA A 71 2.37 4.68 -3.35
N GLU A 72 1.04 4.49 -3.48
CA GLU A 72 0.10 4.68 -2.36
C GLU A 72 0.30 3.62 -1.29
N ALA A 73 0.47 2.36 -1.69
CA ALA A 73 0.75 1.26 -0.78
C ALA A 73 2.02 1.51 0.04
N CYS A 74 3.12 1.90 -0.60
CA CYS A 74 4.37 2.25 0.08
C CYS A 74 4.19 3.36 1.13
N ARG A 75 3.45 4.44 0.78
CA ARG A 75 3.16 5.52 1.73
C ARG A 75 2.30 5.08 2.90
N THR A 76 1.44 4.08 2.67
CA THR A 76 0.55 3.54 3.71
C THR A 76 1.31 2.67 4.71
N LEU A 77 2.32 1.93 4.27
CA LEU A 77 3.14 1.07 5.14
C LEU A 77 3.85 1.84 6.24
N THR A 78 4.34 3.03 5.92
CA THR A 78 5.08 3.88 6.87
C THR A 78 4.14 4.45 7.95
N PRO A 79 4.50 4.40 9.24
CA PRO A 79 5.82 4.09 9.83
C PRO A 79 6.02 2.62 10.26
N ASN A 80 5.05 1.74 10.09
CA ASN A 80 5.08 0.40 10.69
C ASN A 80 5.94 -0.60 9.92
N PHE A 81 5.96 -0.46 8.58
CA PHE A 81 6.66 -1.32 7.65
C PHE A 81 7.29 -0.50 6.53
N TYR A 82 8.18 -1.13 5.77
CA TYR A 82 8.71 -0.62 4.51
C TYR A 82 8.63 -1.71 3.42
N PRO A 83 8.59 -1.34 2.12
CA PRO A 83 8.50 -2.31 1.04
C PRO A 83 9.73 -3.23 0.97
N ALA A 84 9.50 -4.53 0.88
CA ALA A 84 10.57 -5.52 0.68
C ALA A 84 11.14 -5.48 -0.75
N SER A 85 10.30 -5.15 -1.73
CA SER A 85 10.66 -5.10 -3.16
C SER A 85 10.38 -3.72 -3.75
N SER A 86 10.97 -3.41 -4.90
CA SER A 86 10.71 -2.16 -5.65
C SER A 86 9.39 -2.17 -6.43
N THR A 87 8.70 -3.31 -6.48
CA THR A 87 7.43 -3.52 -7.16
C THR A 87 6.50 -4.35 -6.29
N ALA A 88 5.20 -4.27 -6.52
CA ALA A 88 4.22 -5.13 -5.88
C ALA A 88 4.03 -6.44 -6.66
N ILE A 89 3.54 -7.47 -5.96
CA ILE A 89 2.89 -8.62 -6.60
C ILE A 89 1.49 -8.15 -7.00
N GLU A 90 1.27 -7.99 -8.30
CA GLU A 90 -0.02 -7.54 -8.81
C GLU A 90 -0.81 -8.72 -9.36
N ILE A 91 -2.02 -8.93 -8.83
CA ILE A 91 -2.96 -9.98 -9.27
C ILE A 91 -4.30 -9.36 -9.67
N GLY A 92 -5.00 -10.04 -10.58
CA GLY A 92 -6.25 -9.59 -11.18
C GLY A 92 -6.16 -9.45 -12.71
N LEU A 93 -7.29 -9.36 -13.37
CA LEU A 93 -7.36 -9.16 -14.81
C LEU A 93 -7.21 -7.67 -15.13
N LYS A 94 -6.05 -7.28 -15.65
CA LYS A 94 -5.80 -5.91 -16.09
C LYS A 94 -6.54 -5.63 -17.40
N ASN A 95 -7.12 -4.43 -17.50
CA ASN A 95 -7.82 -3.96 -18.70
C ASN A 95 -8.99 -4.85 -19.16
N SER A 96 -9.60 -5.59 -18.25
CA SER A 96 -10.81 -6.34 -18.55
C SER A 96 -11.98 -5.39 -18.82
N SER A 97 -12.71 -5.64 -19.91
CA SER A 97 -13.98 -4.96 -20.22
C SER A 97 -15.19 -5.65 -19.61
N MET A 98 -14.99 -6.79 -18.95
CA MET A 98 -16.07 -7.53 -18.30
C MET A 98 -16.60 -6.82 -17.08
N THR A 99 -17.88 -6.99 -16.81
CA THR A 99 -18.55 -6.44 -15.62
C THR A 99 -19.10 -7.57 -14.76
N ASP A 100 -19.25 -7.33 -13.47
CA ASP A 100 -19.72 -8.27 -12.45
C ASP A 100 -21.20 -8.70 -12.61
N CYS A 101 -21.84 -8.29 -13.70
CA CYS A 101 -23.21 -8.69 -14.05
C CYS A 101 -23.28 -10.00 -14.87
N SER A 102 -22.17 -10.62 -15.22
CA SER A 102 -22.15 -11.81 -16.08
C SER A 102 -21.41 -12.99 -15.42
N ASP A 103 -21.93 -14.21 -15.67
CA ASP A 103 -21.26 -15.44 -15.22
C ASP A 103 -19.85 -15.59 -15.81
N ALA A 104 -19.64 -15.10 -17.04
CA ALA A 104 -18.34 -15.11 -17.68
C ALA A 104 -17.31 -14.30 -16.90
N TYR A 105 -17.71 -13.16 -16.34
CA TYR A 105 -16.85 -12.36 -15.45
C TYR A 105 -16.42 -13.16 -14.22
N TRP A 106 -17.39 -13.73 -13.50
CA TRP A 106 -17.12 -14.47 -12.27
C TRP A 106 -16.20 -15.67 -12.49
N ASN A 107 -16.47 -16.45 -13.54
CA ASN A 107 -15.63 -17.60 -13.91
C ASN A 107 -14.21 -17.18 -14.28
N ALA A 108 -14.06 -16.11 -15.06
CA ALA A 108 -12.74 -15.63 -15.47
C ALA A 108 -11.94 -15.07 -14.29
N GLU A 109 -12.56 -14.23 -13.45
CA GLU A 109 -11.89 -13.63 -12.30
C GLU A 109 -11.54 -14.68 -11.24
N GLU A 110 -12.42 -15.64 -10.94
CA GLU A 110 -12.12 -16.71 -9.99
C GLU A 110 -10.98 -17.61 -10.47
N THR A 111 -11.03 -18.02 -11.74
CA THR A 111 -9.97 -18.85 -12.34
C THR A 111 -8.63 -18.13 -12.31
N ASN A 112 -8.59 -16.88 -12.79
CA ASN A 112 -7.40 -16.06 -12.81
C ASN A 112 -6.84 -15.81 -11.38
N LEU A 113 -7.70 -15.50 -10.41
CA LEU A 113 -7.32 -15.32 -9.02
C LEU A 113 -6.65 -16.60 -8.48
N CYS A 114 -7.29 -17.76 -8.68
CA CYS A 114 -6.78 -19.03 -8.20
C CYS A 114 -5.41 -19.38 -8.79
N GLU A 115 -5.22 -19.16 -10.08
CA GLU A 115 -3.97 -19.43 -10.77
C GLU A 115 -2.87 -18.46 -10.31
N GLN A 116 -3.13 -17.16 -10.31
CA GLN A 116 -2.14 -16.17 -9.91
C GLN A 116 -1.71 -16.32 -8.44
N VAL A 117 -2.63 -16.62 -7.54
CA VAL A 117 -2.28 -16.89 -6.12
C VAL A 117 -1.41 -18.14 -6.01
N LYS A 118 -1.75 -19.23 -6.71
CA LYS A 118 -0.96 -20.47 -6.71
C LYS A 118 0.43 -20.30 -7.30
N GLU A 119 0.57 -19.48 -8.33
CA GLU A 119 1.84 -19.32 -9.04
C GLU A 119 2.74 -18.23 -8.45
N GLN A 120 2.15 -17.10 -8.02
CA GLN A 120 2.93 -15.93 -7.62
C GLN A 120 3.04 -15.75 -6.10
N ILE A 121 2.00 -16.10 -5.32
CA ILE A 121 1.94 -15.80 -3.89
C ILE A 121 2.35 -17.03 -3.06
N LEU A 122 1.65 -18.16 -3.21
CA LEU A 122 1.88 -19.33 -2.36
C LEU A 122 3.32 -19.88 -2.42
N PRO A 123 4.01 -19.93 -3.58
CA PRO A 123 5.39 -20.38 -3.63
C PRO A 123 6.34 -19.47 -2.84
N ARG A 124 6.14 -18.15 -2.90
CA ARG A 124 6.94 -17.17 -2.15
C ARG A 124 6.72 -17.29 -0.66
N MET A 125 5.45 -17.43 -0.24
CA MET A 125 5.10 -17.68 1.16
C MET A 125 5.72 -18.98 1.70
N ARG A 126 5.65 -20.08 0.94
CA ARG A 126 6.23 -21.37 1.33
C ARG A 126 7.76 -21.35 1.45
N ARG A 127 8.42 -20.56 0.59
CA ARG A 127 9.89 -20.38 0.65
C ARG A 127 10.32 -19.37 1.71
N GLY A 128 9.38 -18.67 2.35
CA GLY A 128 9.69 -17.65 3.34
C GLY A 128 10.45 -16.46 2.76
N GLU A 129 10.16 -16.08 1.50
CA GLU A 129 10.86 -14.98 0.82
C GLU A 129 10.62 -13.63 1.51
N ALA A 130 9.48 -13.46 2.17
CA ALA A 130 9.20 -12.31 3.02
C ALA A 130 8.61 -12.77 4.36
N LYS A 131 8.94 -12.04 5.43
CA LYS A 131 8.45 -12.30 6.78
C LYS A 131 7.05 -11.71 7.02
N HIS A 132 6.65 -10.78 6.19
CA HIS A 132 5.38 -10.07 6.30
C HIS A 132 4.83 -9.72 4.93
N TYR A 133 3.51 -9.76 4.77
CA TYR A 133 2.80 -9.39 3.55
C TYR A 133 1.75 -8.32 3.85
N SER A 134 1.73 -7.29 3.01
CA SER A 134 0.75 -6.19 3.07
C SER A 134 -0.18 -6.27 1.87
N VAL A 135 -1.45 -6.54 2.13
CA VAL A 135 -2.47 -6.76 1.10
C VAL A 135 -3.32 -5.50 0.93
N PHE A 136 -3.37 -5.01 -0.28
CA PHE A 136 -4.24 -3.92 -0.74
C PHE A 136 -5.17 -4.49 -1.80
N ALA A 137 -6.42 -4.72 -1.44
CA ALA A 137 -7.38 -5.37 -2.32
C ALA A 137 -8.62 -4.51 -2.54
N LEU A 138 -9.03 -4.40 -3.80
CA LEU A 138 -10.24 -3.70 -4.21
C LEU A 138 -10.93 -4.51 -5.31
N ALA A 139 -11.89 -5.34 -4.90
CA ALA A 139 -12.61 -6.27 -5.75
C ALA A 139 -14.01 -6.53 -5.18
N PRO A 140 -14.95 -7.15 -5.92
CA PRO A 140 -16.21 -7.61 -5.39
C PRO A 140 -16.04 -8.56 -4.20
N GLN A 141 -16.91 -8.43 -3.20
CA GLN A 141 -16.80 -9.18 -1.93
C GLN A 141 -16.62 -10.70 -2.08
N PRO A 142 -17.33 -11.43 -2.97
CA PRO A 142 -17.11 -12.87 -3.13
C PRO A 142 -15.66 -13.22 -3.50
N LEU A 143 -15.03 -12.42 -4.37
CA LEU A 143 -13.64 -12.61 -4.77
C LEU A 143 -12.67 -12.29 -3.62
N LEU A 144 -12.96 -11.28 -2.80
CA LEU A 144 -12.15 -10.96 -1.60
C LEU A 144 -12.24 -12.08 -0.56
N ILE A 145 -13.42 -12.66 -0.35
CA ILE A 145 -13.60 -13.82 0.55
C ILE A 145 -12.80 -15.01 0.01
N LYS A 146 -12.92 -15.32 -1.28
CA LYS A 146 -12.14 -16.39 -1.92
C LYS A 146 -10.64 -16.17 -1.76
N PHE A 147 -10.16 -14.96 -2.03
CA PHE A 147 -8.75 -14.60 -1.85
C PHE A 147 -8.29 -14.82 -0.41
N GLY A 148 -9.08 -14.37 0.58
CA GLY A 148 -8.80 -14.57 2.00
C GLY A 148 -8.68 -16.06 2.37
N THR A 149 -9.54 -16.94 1.84
CA THR A 149 -9.44 -18.38 2.11
C THR A 149 -8.18 -19.03 1.51
N MET A 150 -7.57 -18.43 0.50
CA MET A 150 -6.37 -18.96 -0.16
C MET A 150 -5.08 -18.54 0.54
N ILE A 151 -5.05 -17.35 1.15
CA ILE A 151 -3.83 -16.82 1.81
C ILE A 151 -3.63 -17.45 3.19
N ASN A 152 -4.69 -17.88 3.84
CA ASN A 152 -4.82 -18.47 5.19
C ASN A 152 -3.85 -17.93 6.28
N ASP A 153 -3.94 -18.45 7.52
CA ASP A 153 -3.25 -17.95 8.73
C ASP A 153 -1.78 -18.38 8.84
N LEU A 154 -1.17 -18.92 7.77
CA LEU A 154 0.20 -19.46 7.83
C LEU A 154 1.30 -18.39 7.76
N GLN A 155 0.95 -17.14 7.49
CA GLN A 155 1.90 -16.05 7.30
C GLN A 155 1.43 -14.77 8.00
N ASN A 156 2.38 -13.91 8.35
CA ASN A 156 2.07 -12.57 8.86
C ASN A 156 1.53 -11.69 7.71
N VAL A 157 0.21 -11.69 7.57
CA VAL A 157 -0.49 -10.89 6.56
C VAL A 157 -1.25 -9.76 7.23
N ARG A 158 -1.08 -8.54 6.73
CA ARG A 158 -1.87 -7.38 7.10
C ARG A 158 -2.71 -6.92 5.92
N VAL A 159 -4.02 -6.84 6.11
CA VAL A 159 -4.96 -6.35 5.09
C VAL A 159 -5.23 -4.87 5.32
N TYR A 160 -5.19 -4.08 4.27
CA TYR A 160 -5.50 -2.65 4.30
C TYR A 160 -6.83 -2.39 3.59
N GLN A 161 -7.67 -1.56 4.21
CA GLN A 161 -8.96 -1.19 3.68
C GLN A 161 -8.89 0.17 2.99
N LYS A 162 -9.45 0.29 1.78
CA LYS A 162 -9.61 1.58 1.11
C LYS A 162 -10.77 2.36 1.74
N HIS A 163 -10.48 3.53 2.27
CA HIS A 163 -11.47 4.49 2.71
C HIS A 163 -11.77 5.49 1.59
N ARG A 164 -13.03 5.94 1.50
CA ARG A 164 -13.45 6.98 0.54
C ARG A 164 -13.19 8.37 1.09
N GLU A 165 -13.50 8.56 2.37
CA GLU A 165 -13.34 9.82 3.10
C GLU A 165 -12.70 9.54 4.47
N PRO A 166 -11.47 9.99 4.68
CA PRO A 166 -10.51 10.50 3.66
C PRO A 166 -10.11 9.42 2.66
N ASN A 167 -9.73 9.81 1.43
CA ASN A 167 -9.25 8.87 0.41
C ASN A 167 -7.88 8.30 0.81
N THR A 168 -7.89 7.21 1.55
CA THR A 168 -6.68 6.60 2.13
C THR A 168 -6.81 5.09 2.29
N TRP A 169 -5.66 4.42 2.39
CA TRP A 169 -5.54 3.03 2.84
C TRP A 169 -5.09 2.92 4.30
N LYS A 170 -4.78 4.03 4.95
CA LYS A 170 -4.38 4.01 6.36
C LYS A 170 -5.57 3.66 7.22
N TRP A 171 -5.35 2.81 8.22
CA TRP A 171 -6.33 2.59 9.28
C TRP A 171 -6.63 3.93 9.96
N LEU A 172 -7.89 4.25 10.06
CA LEU A 172 -8.34 5.43 10.78
C LEU A 172 -8.38 5.09 12.27
N ASP A 173 -7.83 5.98 13.07
CA ASP A 173 -7.80 5.85 14.55
C ASP A 173 -9.12 6.41 15.13
N ASP A 174 -10.25 5.87 14.67
CA ASP A 174 -11.58 6.39 14.97
C ASP A 174 -12.09 6.01 16.38
N GLY A 175 -11.19 5.60 17.27
CA GLY A 175 -11.58 5.12 18.62
C GLY A 175 -12.34 3.78 18.56
N PRO A 176 -12.97 3.34 19.64
CA PRO A 176 -13.72 2.10 19.66
C PRO A 176 -14.87 2.19 18.66
N VAL A 177 -14.89 1.27 17.68
CA VAL A 177 -15.98 1.20 16.68
C VAL A 177 -17.29 1.00 17.40
N SER A 178 -18.12 2.05 17.42
CA SER A 178 -19.51 1.93 17.85
C SER A 178 -20.23 1.10 16.80
N TYR A 179 -20.49 -0.17 17.11
CA TYR A 179 -21.35 -1.00 16.29
C TYR A 179 -22.79 -0.47 16.41
N THR A 180 -23.14 0.52 15.60
CA THR A 180 -24.54 0.84 15.40
C THR A 180 -25.16 -0.28 14.60
N HIS A 181 -25.88 -1.15 15.29
CA HIS A 181 -26.86 -2.12 14.83
C HIS A 181 -26.85 -2.49 13.35
N LEU A 182 -26.26 -3.63 13.03
CA LEU A 182 -26.71 -4.43 11.89
C LEU A 182 -28.14 -4.92 12.21
N THR A 183 -29.13 -4.10 11.89
CA THR A 183 -30.50 -4.61 11.78
C THR A 183 -30.55 -5.46 10.53
N LEU A 184 -30.54 -6.78 10.72
CA LEU A 184 -30.92 -7.68 9.66
C LEU A 184 -32.32 -7.29 9.20
N PRO A 185 -32.58 -7.11 7.88
CA PRO A 185 -33.93 -6.91 7.39
C PRO A 185 -34.78 -8.10 7.81
N THR A 186 -35.74 -7.86 8.65
CA THR A 186 -36.77 -8.88 8.98
C THR A 186 -37.56 -9.10 7.70
N ILE A 187 -37.37 -10.27 7.10
CA ILE A 187 -38.21 -10.74 6.00
C ILE A 187 -39.51 -11.17 6.66
N LEU A 188 -40.59 -10.41 6.45
CA LEU A 188 -41.97 -10.83 6.67
C LEU A 188 -42.46 -11.58 5.46
#